data_7a971df8b6c12dc3d585c04b22c01793
#
_entry.id   7a971df8b6c12dc3d585c04b22c01793
#
_cell.length_a   1.000
_cell.length_b   1.000
_cell.length_c   1.000
_cell.angle_alpha   90.00
_cell.angle_beta   90.00
_cell.angle_gamma   90.00
#
_symmetry.space_group_name_H-M   'P 1'
#
loop_
_entity.id
_entity.type
_entity.pdbx_description
1 polymer ?
#
loop_
_entity_poly.entity_id
_entity_poly.type
_entity_poly.pdbx_seq_one_letter_code
_entity_poly.pdbx_strand_id
1 'polypeptide(L)'
;MDQAVHTLLAQQKNIDFVPHGLKKCVVYLDPSEFKSTWLGNKAVYRTRMAMADGGELIVLAPGVERFGEDDQVDKLIRKYGYRGRLHILEAFKKTENQDLRDNMGAAAHLIHGSSDGRFAVTYAVKEISRAEIESVGYRSADYDELAAKYDPERLSPGFNTVGGEEIYYIPNPALGLWINREKFEG
;
A
#
# COMPACT_ATOMS: atom_id res chain seq x y z
N MET A 1 -13.15 -6.34 31.25
CA MET A 1 -13.88 -6.12 29.97
C MET A 1 -13.53 -4.80 29.25
N ASP A 2 -12.51 -4.07 29.65
CA ASP A 2 -12.58 -2.67 29.26
C ASP A 2 -11.39 -2.03 28.53
N GLN A 3 -10.21 -2.63 28.61
CA GLN A 3 -9.05 -2.05 27.93
C GLN A 3 -9.03 -2.34 26.41
N ALA A 4 -9.47 -3.52 25.99
CA ALA A 4 -9.56 -3.88 24.56
C ALA A 4 -10.68 -3.11 23.85
N VAL A 5 -11.81 -2.89 24.52
CA VAL A 5 -12.93 -2.11 23.98
C VAL A 5 -12.59 -0.61 23.92
N HIS A 6 -11.89 -0.07 24.91
CA HIS A 6 -11.40 1.31 24.88
C HIS A 6 -10.34 1.53 23.79
N THR A 7 -9.47 0.56 23.55
CA THR A 7 -8.48 0.61 22.46
C THR A 7 -9.18 0.55 21.10
N LEU A 8 -10.20 -0.30 20.94
CA LEU A 8 -11.03 -0.35 19.73
C LEU A 8 -11.81 0.94 19.48
N LEU A 9 -12.40 1.52 20.52
CA LEU A 9 -13.15 2.78 20.43
C LEU A 9 -12.23 3.99 20.18
N ALA A 10 -11.02 3.99 20.73
CA ALA A 10 -10.01 5.02 20.42
C ALA A 10 -9.48 4.90 18.99
N GLN A 11 -9.40 3.68 18.46
CA GLN A 11 -9.05 3.42 17.07
C GLN A 11 -10.18 3.76 16.10
N GLN A 12 -11.45 3.75 16.52
CA GLN A 12 -12.60 4.12 15.68
C GLN A 12 -12.56 5.56 15.19
N LYS A 13 -11.85 6.47 15.85
CA LYS A 13 -11.72 7.87 15.41
C LYS A 13 -10.97 8.06 14.10
N ASN A 14 -10.18 7.05 13.67
CA ASN A 14 -9.37 7.09 12.46
C ASN A 14 -9.79 6.06 11.42
N ILE A 15 -10.96 5.43 11.57
CA ILE A 15 -11.50 4.46 10.62
C ILE A 15 -12.50 5.15 9.71
N ASP A 16 -12.24 5.09 8.41
CA ASP A 16 -13.14 5.54 7.36
C ASP A 16 -13.82 4.33 6.72
N PHE A 17 -15.12 4.19 6.93
CA PHE A 17 -15.90 3.15 6.27
C PHE A 17 -16.30 3.59 4.87
N VAL A 18 -15.94 2.77 3.88
CA VAL A 18 -16.45 2.93 2.52
C VAL A 18 -17.67 2.04 2.33
N PRO A 19 -18.69 2.47 1.55
CA PRO A 19 -19.97 1.76 1.46
C PRO A 19 -19.86 0.39 0.78
N HIS A 20 -18.91 0.23 -0.14
CA HIS A 20 -18.65 -0.99 -0.91
C HIS A 20 -17.15 -1.14 -1.21
N GLY A 21 -16.75 -2.32 -1.69
CA GLY A 21 -15.38 -2.54 -2.11
C GLY A 21 -14.95 -1.56 -3.22
N LEU A 22 -13.78 -0.94 -3.03
CA LEU A 22 -13.24 0.04 -3.96
C LEU A 22 -12.64 -0.67 -5.18
N LYS A 23 -13.15 -0.35 -6.37
CA LYS A 23 -12.61 -0.87 -7.64
C LYS A 23 -11.34 -0.12 -8.05
N LYS A 24 -11.23 1.15 -7.70
CA LYS A 24 -10.05 1.97 -7.91
C LYS A 24 -9.86 2.95 -6.77
N CYS A 25 -8.69 2.91 -6.17
CA CYS A 25 -8.26 3.81 -5.11
C CYS A 25 -6.96 4.49 -5.55
N VAL A 26 -6.87 5.79 -5.38
CA VAL A 26 -5.68 6.60 -5.67
C VAL A 26 -5.17 7.18 -4.36
N VAL A 27 -3.94 6.84 -3.99
CA VAL A 27 -3.29 7.32 -2.77
C VAL A 27 -2.12 8.21 -3.15
N TYR A 28 -2.05 9.38 -2.56
CA TYR A 28 -0.91 10.29 -2.72
C TYR A 28 0.07 10.18 -1.56
N LEU A 29 1.34 10.04 -1.90
CA LEU A 29 2.46 10.03 -0.96
C LEU A 29 3.24 11.34 -1.10
N ASP A 30 3.11 12.22 -0.13
CA ASP A 30 3.86 13.47 -0.10
C ASP A 30 5.37 13.19 -0.14
N PRO A 31 6.12 13.78 -1.10
CA PRO A 31 7.54 13.51 -1.26
C PRO A 31 8.41 13.97 -0.09
N SER A 32 7.92 14.86 0.76
CA SER A 32 8.62 15.26 1.98
C SER A 32 8.55 14.21 3.10
N GLU A 33 7.49 13.37 3.08
CA GLU A 33 7.25 12.36 4.12
C GLU A 33 7.61 10.94 3.68
N PHE A 34 7.43 10.62 2.40
CA PHE A 34 7.54 9.25 1.89
C PHE A 34 8.67 9.11 0.87
N LYS A 35 9.85 8.69 1.36
CA LYS A 35 11.05 8.44 0.55
C LYS A 35 11.26 6.96 0.20
N SER A 36 10.55 6.05 0.86
CA SER A 36 10.71 4.62 0.69
C SER A 36 9.36 3.91 0.58
N THR A 37 9.34 2.70 0.01
CA THR A 37 8.16 1.84 0.08
C THR A 37 7.94 1.32 1.50
N TRP A 38 8.96 1.27 2.32
CA TRP A 38 8.84 0.93 3.74
C TRP A 38 7.79 1.81 4.44
N LEU A 39 7.85 3.12 4.25
CA LEU A 39 6.84 4.05 4.73
C LEU A 39 5.62 4.12 3.81
N GLY A 40 5.87 4.15 2.50
CA GLY A 40 4.83 4.33 1.48
C GLY A 40 3.79 3.20 1.45
N ASN A 41 4.15 2.00 1.89
CA ASN A 41 3.22 0.88 1.92
C ASN A 41 2.11 0.99 2.97
N LYS A 42 2.07 2.08 3.74
CA LYS A 42 0.83 2.50 4.40
C LYS A 42 -0.33 2.61 3.39
N ALA A 43 -0.04 2.99 2.16
CA ALA A 43 -1.01 2.98 1.07
C ALA A 43 -1.65 1.59 0.87
N VAL A 44 -0.90 0.52 1.01
CA VAL A 44 -1.40 -0.86 0.84
C VAL A 44 -2.11 -1.37 2.09
N TYR A 45 -1.42 -1.40 3.24
CA TYR A 45 -2.00 -2.05 4.42
C TYR A 45 -3.12 -1.23 5.09
N ARG A 46 -3.20 0.08 4.84
CA ARG A 46 -4.29 0.94 5.35
C ARG A 46 -5.56 0.88 4.49
N THR A 47 -5.45 0.42 3.24
CA THR A 47 -6.57 0.37 2.28
C THR A 47 -7.01 -1.04 1.92
N ARG A 48 -6.21 -2.06 2.23
CA ARG A 48 -6.47 -3.43 1.78
C ARG A 48 -7.86 -3.96 2.15
N MET A 49 -8.41 -3.55 3.29
CA MET A 49 -9.76 -3.93 3.73
C MET A 49 -10.88 -3.14 3.05
N ALA A 50 -10.55 -2.06 2.37
CA ALA A 50 -11.48 -1.28 1.58
C ALA A 50 -11.52 -1.72 0.12
N MET A 51 -10.44 -2.34 -0.39
CA MET A 51 -10.32 -2.71 -1.80
C MET A 51 -11.23 -3.87 -2.18
N ALA A 52 -11.87 -3.74 -3.35
CA ALA A 52 -12.56 -4.85 -3.99
C ALA A 52 -11.57 -5.86 -4.57
N ASP A 53 -11.96 -7.14 -4.60
CA ASP A 53 -11.22 -8.15 -5.35
C ASP A 53 -11.23 -7.79 -6.84
N GLY A 54 -10.07 -7.88 -7.49
CA GLY A 54 -9.88 -7.46 -8.87
C GLY A 54 -9.77 -5.93 -9.07
N GLY A 55 -9.76 -5.16 -7.99
CA GLY A 55 -9.57 -3.71 -8.04
C GLY A 55 -8.12 -3.28 -8.31
N GLU A 56 -7.89 -1.98 -8.35
CA GLU A 56 -6.57 -1.38 -8.54
C GLU A 56 -6.31 -0.29 -7.51
N LEU A 57 -5.19 -0.41 -6.82
CA LEU A 57 -4.63 0.63 -5.96
C LEU A 57 -3.51 1.34 -6.72
N ILE A 58 -3.70 2.62 -6.99
CA ILE A 58 -2.68 3.49 -7.59
C ILE A 58 -2.02 4.29 -6.48
N VAL A 59 -0.70 4.19 -6.39
CA VAL A 59 0.11 4.92 -5.41
C VAL A 59 0.93 5.96 -6.16
N LEU A 60 0.54 7.21 -6.02
CA LEU A 60 1.28 8.36 -6.56
C LEU A 60 2.45 8.65 -5.62
N ALA A 61 3.67 8.30 -6.02
CA ALA A 61 4.84 8.25 -5.17
C ALA A 61 6.04 9.03 -5.74
N PRO A 62 5.92 10.38 -5.89
CA PRO A 62 6.95 11.18 -6.55
C PRO A 62 8.28 11.25 -5.78
N GLY A 63 8.27 11.01 -4.48
CA GLY A 63 9.46 11.09 -3.62
C GLY A 63 10.08 9.75 -3.28
N VAL A 64 9.47 8.63 -3.65
CA VAL A 64 10.01 7.30 -3.35
C VAL A 64 11.24 7.04 -4.21
N GLU A 65 12.39 6.86 -3.56
CA GLU A 65 13.70 6.67 -4.18
C GLU A 65 14.35 5.32 -3.84
N ARG A 66 13.78 4.59 -2.86
CA ARG A 66 14.29 3.31 -2.35
C ARG A 66 13.16 2.49 -1.74
N PHE A 67 13.45 1.25 -1.36
CA PHE A 67 12.47 0.36 -0.72
C PHE A 67 12.56 0.40 0.81
N GLY A 68 13.75 0.19 1.37
CA GLY A 68 13.97 0.11 2.82
C GLY A 68 14.40 1.43 3.45
N GLU A 69 14.24 1.53 4.77
CA GLU A 69 14.76 2.65 5.56
C GLU A 69 16.28 2.63 5.66
N ASP A 70 16.85 1.42 5.72
CA ASP A 70 18.27 1.16 5.72
C ASP A 70 18.65 0.16 4.63
N ASP A 71 19.95 0.01 4.40
CA ASP A 71 20.49 -0.86 3.35
C ASP A 71 20.15 -2.34 3.56
N GLN A 72 20.03 -2.79 4.81
CA GLN A 72 19.72 -4.18 5.12
C GLN A 72 18.27 -4.50 4.74
N VAL A 73 17.35 -3.66 5.16
CA VAL A 73 15.92 -3.80 4.83
C VAL A 73 15.70 -3.62 3.33
N ASP A 74 16.38 -2.66 2.69
CA ASP A 74 16.31 -2.46 1.25
C ASP A 74 16.71 -3.72 0.46
N LYS A 75 17.82 -4.36 0.85
CA LYS A 75 18.28 -5.63 0.25
C LYS A 75 17.27 -6.77 0.43
N LEU A 76 16.63 -6.87 1.60
CA LEU A 76 15.61 -7.88 1.86
C LEU A 76 14.37 -7.68 0.99
N ILE A 77 13.90 -6.45 0.85
CA ILE A 77 12.77 -6.13 -0.02
C ILE A 77 13.11 -6.46 -1.48
N ARG A 78 14.30 -6.10 -1.96
CA ARG A 78 14.76 -6.42 -3.32
C ARG A 78 14.85 -7.91 -3.57
N LYS A 79 15.30 -8.68 -2.58
CA LYS A 79 15.49 -10.13 -2.68
C LYS A 79 14.15 -10.88 -2.69
N TYR A 80 13.25 -10.55 -1.77
CA TYR A 80 12.02 -11.32 -1.56
C TYR A 80 10.80 -10.71 -2.26
N GLY A 81 10.70 -9.40 -2.31
CA GLY A 81 9.61 -8.67 -2.94
C GLY A 81 8.26 -8.76 -2.21
N TYR A 82 7.32 -7.98 -2.72
CA TYR A 82 5.93 -7.92 -2.25
C TYR A 82 5.07 -8.95 -3.03
N ARG A 83 5.33 -10.23 -2.82
CA ARG A 83 4.77 -11.33 -3.65
C ARG A 83 3.71 -12.15 -2.93
N GLY A 84 3.24 -11.68 -1.78
CA GLY A 84 2.20 -12.34 -1.01
C GLY A 84 2.71 -13.10 0.21
N ARG A 85 1.76 -13.34 1.10
CA ARG A 85 2.00 -14.04 2.36
C ARG A 85 2.59 -15.42 2.17
N LEU A 86 2.03 -16.21 1.25
CA LEU A 86 2.49 -17.59 1.02
C LEU A 86 3.93 -17.63 0.53
N HIS A 87 4.33 -16.71 -0.33
CA HIS A 87 5.71 -16.59 -0.80
C HIS A 87 6.69 -16.38 0.36
N ILE A 88 6.37 -15.49 1.27
CA ILE A 88 7.22 -15.22 2.44
C ILE A 88 7.25 -16.41 3.41
N LEU A 89 6.11 -17.06 3.67
CA LEU A 89 6.05 -18.24 4.53
C LEU A 89 6.87 -19.41 3.94
N GLU A 90 6.84 -19.61 2.63
CA GLU A 90 7.67 -20.62 1.96
C GLU A 90 9.16 -20.25 2.02
N ALA A 91 9.48 -18.96 1.84
CA ALA A 91 10.86 -18.49 1.99
C ALA A 91 11.42 -18.75 3.41
N PHE A 92 10.60 -18.61 4.45
CA PHE A 92 10.97 -18.90 5.84
C PHE A 92 11.41 -20.35 6.07
N LYS A 93 10.85 -21.30 5.34
CA LYS A 93 11.16 -22.73 5.49
C LYS A 93 12.52 -23.10 4.92
N LYS A 94 13.08 -22.28 4.05
CA LYS A 94 14.34 -22.55 3.39
C LYS A 94 15.53 -22.17 4.28
N THR A 95 16.45 -23.10 4.49
CA THR A 95 17.60 -22.91 5.38
C THR A 95 18.53 -21.78 4.94
N GLU A 96 18.65 -21.55 3.64
CA GLU A 96 19.48 -20.49 3.06
C GLU A 96 18.94 -19.06 3.31
N ASN A 97 17.67 -18.92 3.72
CA ASN A 97 17.02 -17.64 3.97
C ASN A 97 17.07 -17.22 5.44
N GLN A 98 18.25 -17.36 6.07
CA GLN A 98 18.46 -16.93 7.45
C GLN A 98 18.29 -15.40 7.61
N ASP A 99 18.70 -14.65 6.61
CA ASP A 99 18.56 -13.19 6.57
C ASP A 99 17.11 -12.71 6.78
N LEU A 100 16.14 -13.43 6.21
CA LEU A 100 14.71 -13.13 6.39
C LEU A 100 14.24 -13.50 7.81
N ARG A 101 14.68 -14.65 8.34
CA ARG A 101 14.34 -15.09 9.71
C ARG A 101 14.92 -14.19 10.78
N ASP A 102 16.08 -13.62 10.52
CA ASP A 102 16.77 -12.70 11.44
C ASP A 102 16.15 -11.28 11.45
N ASN A 103 15.23 -11.00 10.50
CA ASN A 103 14.56 -9.70 10.41
C ASN A 103 13.05 -9.87 10.29
N MET A 104 12.41 -10.15 11.43
CA MET A 104 10.95 -10.36 11.50
C MET A 104 10.15 -9.12 11.11
N GLY A 105 10.70 -7.91 11.33
CA GLY A 105 10.08 -6.66 10.92
C GLY A 105 9.98 -6.55 9.40
N ALA A 106 11.07 -6.88 8.70
CA ALA A 106 11.05 -6.90 7.22
C ALA A 106 10.11 -7.98 6.69
N ALA A 107 10.10 -9.17 7.29
CA ALA A 107 9.21 -10.25 6.90
C ALA A 107 7.73 -9.85 7.03
N ALA A 108 7.34 -9.27 8.17
CA ALA A 108 5.99 -8.77 8.40
C ALA A 108 5.62 -7.67 7.39
N HIS A 109 6.54 -6.76 7.12
CA HIS A 109 6.35 -5.71 6.13
C HIS A 109 6.08 -6.26 4.72
N LEU A 110 6.84 -7.28 4.30
CA LEU A 110 6.67 -7.92 2.99
C LEU A 110 5.32 -8.65 2.85
N ILE A 111 4.81 -9.19 3.95
CA ILE A 111 3.46 -9.78 3.98
C ILE A 111 2.38 -8.70 3.90
N HIS A 112 2.45 -7.69 4.77
CA HIS A 112 1.42 -6.65 4.86
C HIS A 112 1.44 -5.65 3.70
N GLY A 113 2.59 -5.47 3.06
CA GLY A 113 2.74 -4.65 1.86
C GLY A 113 2.27 -5.32 0.57
N SER A 114 1.80 -6.56 0.64
CA SER A 114 1.24 -7.28 -0.51
C SER A 114 -0.28 -7.26 -0.51
N SER A 115 -0.86 -7.25 -1.71
CA SER A 115 -2.30 -7.44 -1.91
C SER A 115 -2.74 -8.90 -1.83
N ASP A 116 -1.82 -9.85 -1.74
CA ASP A 116 -2.06 -11.30 -1.86
C ASP A 116 -2.81 -11.69 -3.15
N GLY A 117 -2.58 -10.95 -4.23
CA GLY A 117 -3.23 -11.16 -5.52
C GLY A 117 -4.69 -10.73 -5.59
N ARG A 118 -5.24 -10.13 -4.52
CA ARG A 118 -6.64 -9.71 -4.49
C ARG A 118 -6.91 -8.50 -5.38
N PHE A 119 -5.96 -7.58 -5.45
CA PHE A 119 -6.04 -6.38 -6.27
C PHE A 119 -4.65 -6.01 -6.79
N ALA A 120 -4.62 -5.24 -7.87
CA ALA A 120 -3.38 -4.74 -8.43
C ALA A 120 -2.85 -3.55 -7.62
N VAL A 121 -1.53 -3.47 -7.47
CA VAL A 121 -0.85 -2.30 -6.89
C VAL A 121 0.05 -1.70 -7.96
N THR A 122 -0.20 -0.45 -8.30
CA THR A 122 0.59 0.32 -9.27
C THR A 122 1.29 1.47 -8.56
N TYR A 123 2.61 1.46 -8.54
CA TYR A 123 3.41 2.59 -8.08
C TYR A 123 3.75 3.51 -9.24
N ALA A 124 3.26 4.74 -9.17
CA ALA A 124 3.63 5.81 -10.10
C ALA A 124 4.81 6.57 -9.51
N VAL A 125 5.98 6.44 -10.13
CA VAL A 125 7.27 6.86 -9.57
C VAL A 125 8.00 7.84 -10.47
N LYS A 126 8.95 8.55 -9.86
CA LYS A 126 9.78 9.55 -10.51
C LYS A 126 11.26 9.38 -10.17
N GLU A 127 11.59 9.14 -8.90
CA GLU A 127 12.97 9.07 -8.39
C GLU A 127 13.58 7.67 -8.46
N ILE A 128 12.76 6.63 -8.46
CA ILE A 128 13.19 5.23 -8.63
C ILE A 128 12.76 4.72 -10.01
N SER A 129 13.49 3.81 -10.60
CA SER A 129 13.13 3.27 -11.91
C SER A 129 11.90 2.37 -11.86
N ARG A 130 11.14 2.37 -12.94
CA ARG A 130 9.98 1.47 -13.09
C ARG A 130 10.39 0.01 -13.03
N ALA A 131 11.54 -0.33 -13.61
CA ALA A 131 12.07 -1.70 -13.58
C ALA A 131 12.35 -2.18 -12.15
N GLU A 132 12.86 -1.32 -11.27
CA GLU A 132 13.06 -1.65 -9.84
C GLU A 132 11.72 -1.91 -9.16
N ILE A 133 10.70 -1.09 -9.40
CA ILE A 133 9.35 -1.30 -8.86
C ILE A 133 8.78 -2.65 -9.31
N GLU A 134 8.92 -2.98 -10.59
CA GLU A 134 8.44 -4.26 -11.15
C GLU A 134 9.20 -5.46 -10.57
N SER A 135 10.49 -5.28 -10.28
CA SER A 135 11.33 -6.33 -9.70
C SER A 135 10.86 -6.79 -8.32
N VAL A 136 10.16 -5.95 -7.57
CA VAL A 136 9.61 -6.30 -6.25
C VAL A 136 8.14 -6.74 -6.29
N GLY A 137 7.56 -6.90 -7.49
CA GLY A 137 6.24 -7.49 -7.68
C GLY A 137 5.09 -6.50 -7.84
N TYR A 138 5.36 -5.21 -7.91
CA TYR A 138 4.35 -4.20 -8.20
C TYR A 138 4.26 -3.90 -9.70
N ARG A 139 3.14 -3.34 -10.13
CA ARG A 139 3.05 -2.65 -11.40
C ARG A 139 3.69 -1.27 -11.27
N SER A 140 4.20 -0.73 -12.34
CA SER A 140 4.82 0.58 -12.39
C SER A 140 4.13 1.49 -13.40
N ALA A 141 4.19 2.78 -13.12
CA ALA A 141 3.78 3.84 -14.03
C ALA A 141 4.67 5.06 -13.87
N ASP A 142 4.66 5.92 -14.86
CA ASP A 142 5.27 7.24 -14.77
C ASP A 142 4.40 8.15 -13.90
N TYR A 143 5.03 8.84 -12.94
CA TYR A 143 4.30 9.73 -12.03
C TYR A 143 3.62 10.88 -12.77
N ASP A 144 4.34 11.56 -13.67
CA ASP A 144 3.81 12.75 -14.34
C ASP A 144 2.62 12.39 -15.24
N GLU A 145 2.65 11.22 -15.88
CA GLU A 145 1.53 10.71 -16.68
C GLU A 145 0.28 10.43 -15.83
N LEU A 146 0.43 9.73 -14.71
CA LEU A 146 -0.71 9.41 -13.84
C LEU A 146 -1.20 10.61 -13.04
N ALA A 147 -0.31 11.51 -12.60
CA ALA A 147 -0.69 12.73 -11.91
C ALA A 147 -1.41 13.73 -12.83
N ALA A 148 -1.18 13.69 -14.14
CA ALA A 148 -1.98 14.47 -15.10
C ALA A 148 -3.44 14.01 -15.15
N LYS A 149 -3.69 12.71 -14.98
CA LYS A 149 -5.05 12.14 -14.92
C LYS A 149 -5.65 12.25 -13.51
N TYR A 150 -4.90 11.90 -12.50
CA TYR A 150 -5.31 11.90 -11.09
C TYR A 150 -4.53 12.98 -10.33
N ASP A 151 -4.87 14.24 -10.61
CA ASP A 151 -4.16 15.39 -10.08
C ASP A 151 -4.42 15.58 -8.58
N PRO A 152 -3.39 15.40 -7.72
CA PRO A 152 -3.55 15.54 -6.28
C PRO A 152 -4.03 16.91 -5.82
N GLU A 153 -3.79 17.96 -6.61
CA GLU A 153 -4.23 19.33 -6.30
C GLU A 153 -5.70 19.56 -6.62
N ARG A 154 -6.30 18.72 -7.47
CA ARG A 154 -7.69 18.88 -7.91
C ARG A 154 -8.65 17.86 -7.29
N LEU A 155 -8.14 16.71 -6.89
CA LEU A 155 -8.96 15.66 -6.28
C LEU A 155 -9.37 16.06 -4.86
N SER A 156 -10.61 15.74 -4.51
CA SER A 156 -11.12 15.86 -3.15
C SER A 156 -10.97 14.52 -2.40
N PRO A 157 -10.67 14.52 -1.09
CA PRO A 157 -10.67 13.27 -0.32
C PRO A 157 -11.99 12.52 -0.46
N GLY A 158 -11.93 11.20 -0.69
CA GLY A 158 -13.08 10.37 -0.92
C GLY A 158 -13.41 10.17 -2.40
N PHE A 159 -14.67 9.94 -2.72
CA PHE A 159 -15.10 9.64 -4.09
C PHE A 159 -14.97 10.83 -5.03
N ASN A 160 -14.41 10.56 -6.21
CA ASN A 160 -14.30 11.49 -7.33
C ASN A 160 -14.69 10.77 -8.62
N THR A 161 -15.13 11.53 -9.62
CA THR A 161 -15.29 11.02 -10.98
C THR A 161 -14.23 11.64 -11.88
N VAL A 162 -13.39 10.80 -12.48
CA VAL A 162 -12.31 11.22 -13.38
C VAL A 162 -12.49 10.52 -14.73
N GLY A 163 -12.75 11.27 -15.78
CA GLY A 163 -12.97 10.70 -17.11
C GLY A 163 -14.12 9.68 -17.17
N GLY A 164 -15.18 9.90 -16.39
CA GLY A 164 -16.31 8.97 -16.30
C GLY A 164 -16.10 7.77 -15.38
N GLU A 165 -14.94 7.66 -14.74
CA GLU A 165 -14.58 6.58 -13.83
C GLU A 165 -14.67 7.05 -12.38
N GLU A 166 -15.33 6.28 -11.51
CA GLU A 166 -15.35 6.53 -10.08
C GLU A 166 -14.04 6.05 -9.46
N ILE A 167 -13.37 6.95 -8.71
CA ILE A 167 -12.20 6.64 -7.93
C ILE A 167 -12.38 7.11 -6.49
N TYR A 168 -11.64 6.50 -5.56
CA TYR A 168 -11.54 6.95 -4.19
C TYR A 168 -10.16 7.52 -3.93
N TYR A 169 -10.07 8.79 -3.52
CA TYR A 169 -8.80 9.48 -3.32
C TYR A 169 -8.44 9.61 -1.84
N ILE A 170 -7.20 9.28 -1.52
CA ILE A 170 -6.61 9.40 -0.19
C ILE A 170 -5.38 10.29 -0.27
N PRO A 171 -5.45 11.52 0.29
CA PRO A 171 -4.34 12.48 0.20
C PRO A 171 -3.14 12.12 1.10
N ASN A 172 -3.36 11.35 2.17
CA ASN A 172 -2.30 10.86 3.05
C ASN A 172 -2.73 9.57 3.76
N PRO A 173 -2.11 8.42 3.43
CA PRO A 173 -2.53 7.14 4.01
C PRO A 173 -2.15 6.97 5.48
N ALA A 174 -1.26 7.81 6.02
CA ALA A 174 -0.87 7.77 7.43
C ALA A 174 -1.99 8.23 8.38
N LEU A 175 -2.98 8.97 7.87
CA LEU A 175 -4.00 9.62 8.67
C LEU A 175 -5.28 8.79 8.87
N GLY A 176 -5.37 7.58 8.31
CA GLY A 176 -6.59 6.79 8.40
C GLY A 176 -6.39 5.29 8.23
N LEU A 177 -7.50 4.59 8.34
CA LEU A 177 -7.67 3.17 8.01
C LEU A 177 -9.01 3.05 7.29
N TRP A 178 -9.03 2.49 6.10
CA TRP A 178 -10.22 2.40 5.25
C TRP A 178 -10.72 0.97 5.22
N ILE A 179 -12.02 0.79 5.47
CA ILE A 179 -12.66 -0.53 5.58
C ILE A 179 -13.95 -0.56 4.76
N ASN A 180 -14.13 -1.61 3.98
CA ASN A 180 -15.40 -1.88 3.31
C ASN A 180 -16.44 -2.30 4.35
N ARG A 181 -17.51 -1.51 4.48
CA ARG A 181 -18.58 -1.73 5.44
C ARG A 181 -19.31 -3.06 5.22
N GLU A 182 -19.54 -3.44 3.98
CA GLU A 182 -20.22 -4.70 3.63
C GLU A 182 -19.51 -5.94 4.19
N LYS A 183 -18.18 -5.92 4.19
CA LYS A 183 -17.37 -7.02 4.75
C LYS A 183 -17.24 -6.98 6.27
N PHE A 184 -17.47 -5.82 6.87
CA PHE A 184 -17.35 -5.64 8.32
C PHE A 184 -18.64 -6.01 9.06
N GLU A 185 -19.79 -5.76 8.44
CA GLU A 185 -21.12 -6.03 9.01
C GLU A 185 -21.64 -7.45 8.70
N GLY A 186 -20.95 -8.19 7.81
CA GLY A 186 -21.26 -9.60 7.47
C GLY A 186 -20.44 -10.55 8.28
#